data_fb9392c2f2f004a4f1806104e203f387
#
_entry.id   fb9392c2f2f004a4f1806104e203f387
#
_cell.length_a   1.000
_cell.length_b   1.000
_cell.length_c   1.000
_cell.angle_alpha   90.00
_cell.angle_beta   90.00
_cell.angle_gamma   90.00
#
_symmetry.space_group_name_H-M   'P 1'
#
loop_
_entity.id
_entity.type
_entity.pdbx_description
1 polymer ?
#
loop_
_entity_poly.entity_id
_entity_poly.type
_entity_poly.pdbx_seq_one_letter_code
_entity_poly.pdbx_strand_id
1 'polypeptide(L)'
;MIYFNFTRFFKLKGIVRPFSYLTKNGYSAGYATKLSNDRVYEINLVRLEKFCRDFNCTPNDILDFKPYSNESVPEDHALHSLTKKELNNELVNKINNLPADKIQQIHDIIKNMD
;
A
#
# COMPACT_ATOMS: atom_id res chain seq x y z
N MET A 1 -17.29 4.60 0.97
CA MET A 1 -16.45 5.00 -0.19
C MET A 1 -15.28 4.05 -0.33
N ILE A 2 -15.16 3.45 -1.50
CA ILE A 2 -13.95 2.68 -1.85
C ILE A 2 -12.95 3.67 -2.43
N TYR A 3 -11.69 3.56 -2.04
CA TYR A 3 -10.65 4.45 -2.54
C TYR A 3 -9.31 3.73 -2.60
N PHE A 4 -8.37 4.29 -3.38
CA PHE A 4 -7.00 3.81 -3.43
C PHE A 4 -6.21 4.44 -2.30
N ASN A 5 -5.55 3.63 -1.49
CA ASN A 5 -4.71 4.08 -0.38
C ASN A 5 -3.24 3.78 -0.68
N PHE A 6 -2.67 4.51 -1.62
CA PHE A 6 -1.28 4.35 -2.02
C PHE A 6 -0.31 4.79 -0.92
N THR A 7 -0.64 5.84 -0.21
CA THR A 7 0.20 6.34 0.89
C THR A 7 0.48 5.26 1.92
N ARG A 8 -0.57 4.57 2.36
CA ARG A 8 -0.43 3.45 3.28
C ARG A 8 0.40 2.33 2.67
N PHE A 9 0.14 2.01 1.40
CA PHE A 9 0.83 0.93 0.71
C PHE A 9 2.35 1.20 0.61
N PHE A 10 2.73 2.41 0.19
CA PHE A 10 4.15 2.77 0.11
C PHE A 10 4.82 2.71 1.47
N LYS A 11 4.12 3.16 2.50
CA LYS A 11 4.63 3.09 3.87
C LYS A 11 4.83 1.64 4.32
N LEU A 12 3.87 0.77 4.00
CA LEU A 12 3.98 -0.66 4.30
C LEU A 12 5.19 -1.29 3.61
N LYS A 13 5.50 -0.87 2.38
CA LYS A 13 6.63 -1.37 1.61
C LYS A 13 7.96 -0.69 1.98
N GLY A 14 7.95 0.26 2.91
CA GLY A 14 9.16 0.98 3.32
C GLY A 14 9.66 1.98 2.28
N ILE A 15 8.81 2.42 1.37
CA ILE A 15 9.15 3.38 0.34
C ILE A 15 8.96 4.79 0.88
N VAL A 16 10.08 5.44 1.24
CA VAL A 16 10.07 6.75 1.90
C VAL A 16 9.79 7.88 0.89
N ARG A 17 10.27 7.72 -0.35
CA ARG A 17 10.12 8.72 -1.41
C ARG A 17 9.41 8.10 -2.61
N PRO A 18 8.07 7.99 -2.57
CA PRO A 18 7.33 7.32 -3.63
C PRO A 18 7.55 7.93 -5.03
N PHE A 19 7.54 9.25 -5.14
CA PHE A 19 7.74 9.91 -6.44
C PHE A 19 9.07 9.49 -7.08
N SER A 20 10.16 9.58 -6.34
CA SER A 20 11.49 9.20 -6.84
C SER A 20 11.57 7.73 -7.20
N TYR A 21 10.97 6.89 -6.36
CA TYR A 21 10.94 5.44 -6.61
C TYR A 21 10.18 5.13 -7.89
N LEU A 22 8.99 5.72 -8.06
CA LEU A 22 8.15 5.48 -9.23
C LEU A 22 8.82 5.95 -10.51
N THR A 23 9.39 7.16 -10.53
CA THR A 23 10.06 7.68 -11.72
C THR A 23 11.28 6.86 -12.12
N LYS A 24 12.02 6.35 -11.14
CA LYS A 24 13.14 5.43 -11.40
C LYS A 24 12.68 4.10 -12.01
N ASN A 25 11.44 3.70 -11.76
CA ASN A 25 10.87 2.45 -12.27
C ASN A 25 10.03 2.67 -13.53
N GLY A 26 10.22 3.80 -14.21
CA GLY A 26 9.62 4.04 -15.51
C GLY A 26 8.26 4.70 -15.52
N TYR A 27 7.77 5.16 -14.37
CA TYR A 27 6.51 5.91 -14.30
C TYR A 27 6.74 7.36 -14.71
N SER A 28 5.78 7.94 -15.45
CA SER A 28 5.86 9.35 -15.82
C SER A 28 5.77 10.23 -14.57
N ALA A 29 6.38 11.42 -14.63
CA ALA A 29 6.36 12.35 -13.51
C ALA A 29 4.94 12.73 -13.09
N GLY A 30 4.06 12.98 -14.05
CA GLY A 30 2.66 13.33 -13.77
C GLY A 30 1.91 12.20 -13.07
N TYR A 31 2.07 10.97 -13.54
CA TYR A 31 1.40 9.81 -12.94
C TYR A 31 2.00 9.50 -11.57
N ALA A 32 3.31 9.57 -11.43
CA ALA A 32 3.99 9.38 -10.15
C ALA A 32 3.51 10.40 -9.10
N THR A 33 3.29 11.64 -9.50
CA THR A 33 2.74 12.67 -8.61
C THR A 33 1.34 12.30 -8.12
N LYS A 34 0.48 11.84 -9.03
CA LYS A 34 -0.88 11.43 -8.67
C LYS A 34 -0.87 10.25 -7.71
N LEU A 35 -0.06 9.23 -7.97
CA LEU A 35 0.05 8.07 -7.09
C LEU A 35 0.59 8.46 -5.71
N SER A 36 1.61 9.32 -5.67
CA SER A 36 2.25 9.73 -4.42
C SER A 36 1.34 10.57 -3.53
N ASN A 37 0.34 11.23 -4.09
CA ASN A 37 -0.56 12.12 -3.37
C ASN A 37 -1.99 11.58 -3.27
N ASP A 38 -2.20 10.30 -3.55
CA ASP A 38 -3.51 9.63 -3.53
C ASP A 38 -4.57 10.36 -4.37
N ARG A 39 -4.16 10.86 -5.55
CA ARG A 39 -5.05 11.59 -6.47
C ARG A 39 -5.51 10.75 -7.65
N VAL A 40 -5.46 9.44 -7.51
CA VAL A 40 -5.95 8.50 -8.52
C VAL A 40 -7.32 8.02 -8.11
N TYR A 41 -8.33 8.33 -8.92
CA TYR A 41 -9.72 7.91 -8.67
C TYR A 41 -10.17 6.85 -9.66
N GLU A 42 -9.46 6.71 -10.76
CA GLU A 42 -9.72 5.71 -11.78
C GLU A 42 -8.39 5.11 -12.24
N ILE A 43 -8.39 3.80 -12.48
CA ILE A 43 -7.24 3.11 -13.03
C ILE A 43 -7.75 2.00 -13.95
N ASN A 44 -7.21 1.92 -15.17
CA ASN A 44 -7.56 0.80 -16.05
C ASN A 44 -6.82 -0.47 -15.61
N LEU A 45 -7.34 -1.61 -16.04
CA LEU A 45 -6.81 -2.90 -15.60
C LEU A 45 -5.36 -3.14 -16.04
N VAL A 46 -4.96 -2.58 -17.19
CA VAL A 46 -3.58 -2.72 -17.68
C VAL A 46 -2.60 -2.03 -16.74
N ARG A 47 -2.93 -0.79 -16.33
CA ARG A 47 -2.10 -0.05 -15.38
C ARG A 47 -2.12 -0.67 -13.99
N LEU A 48 -3.28 -1.18 -13.58
CA LEU A 48 -3.41 -1.85 -12.29
C LEU A 48 -2.55 -3.11 -12.25
N GLU A 49 -2.59 -3.92 -13.31
CA GLU A 49 -1.74 -5.11 -13.40
C GLU A 49 -0.26 -4.74 -13.38
N LYS A 50 0.13 -3.70 -14.13
CA LYS A 50 1.53 -3.22 -14.13
C LYS A 50 1.99 -2.84 -12.73
N PHE A 51 1.18 -2.08 -12.01
CA PHE A 51 1.50 -1.68 -10.64
C PHE A 51 1.66 -2.91 -9.74
N CYS A 52 0.73 -3.85 -9.82
CA CYS A 52 0.79 -5.06 -9.00
C CYS A 52 2.02 -5.92 -9.32
N ARG A 53 2.41 -6.00 -10.59
CA ARG A 53 3.63 -6.71 -10.99
C ARG A 53 4.88 -6.01 -10.48
N ASP A 54 4.94 -4.68 -10.62
CA ASP A 54 6.11 -3.89 -10.22
C ASP A 54 6.33 -3.93 -8.70
N PHE A 55 5.26 -3.97 -7.93
CA PHE A 55 5.31 -3.91 -6.47
C PHE A 55 5.02 -5.25 -5.79
N ASN A 56 4.81 -6.30 -6.56
CA ASN A 56 4.48 -7.63 -6.02
C ASN A 56 3.33 -7.57 -5.02
N CYS A 57 2.18 -7.11 -5.50
CA CYS A 57 0.98 -6.99 -4.69
C CYS A 57 -0.26 -7.34 -5.49
N THR A 58 -1.41 -7.33 -4.82
CA THR A 58 -2.71 -7.49 -5.46
C THR A 58 -3.50 -6.20 -5.37
N PRO A 59 -4.56 -6.03 -6.19
CA PRO A 59 -5.42 -4.85 -6.08
C PRO A 59 -5.98 -4.62 -4.68
N ASN A 60 -6.27 -5.70 -3.94
CA ASN A 60 -6.76 -5.58 -2.58
C ASN A 60 -5.78 -4.85 -1.67
N ASP A 61 -4.49 -4.95 -1.92
CA ASP A 61 -3.46 -4.32 -1.08
C ASP A 61 -3.45 -2.80 -1.16
N ILE A 62 -3.98 -2.24 -2.25
CA ILE A 62 -4.03 -0.78 -2.47
C ILE A 62 -5.43 -0.21 -2.33
N LEU A 63 -6.44 -1.06 -2.14
CA LEU A 63 -7.82 -0.63 -1.93
C LEU A 63 -8.12 -0.50 -0.44
N ASP A 64 -8.96 0.45 -0.13
CA ASP A 64 -9.44 0.68 1.23
C ASP A 64 -10.90 1.11 1.17
N PHE A 65 -11.58 1.03 2.30
CA PHE A 65 -12.99 1.39 2.39
C PHE A 65 -13.25 2.14 3.68
N LYS A 66 -14.05 3.19 3.59
CA LYS A 66 -14.66 3.84 4.76
C LYS A 66 -16.04 4.34 4.38
N PRO A 67 -17.04 4.25 5.31
CA PRO A 67 -18.36 4.82 5.05
C PRO A 67 -18.27 6.33 4.81
N TYR A 68 -19.23 6.87 4.04
CA TYR A 68 -19.42 8.31 3.98
C TYR A 68 -19.83 8.83 5.37
N SER A 69 -19.51 10.08 5.66
CA SER A 69 -19.75 10.66 6.99
C SER A 69 -21.23 10.66 7.42
N ASN A 70 -22.15 10.58 6.46
CA ASN A 70 -23.59 10.62 6.70
C ASN A 70 -24.29 9.27 6.50
N GLU A 71 -23.51 8.17 6.39
CA GLU A 71 -24.12 6.85 6.19
C GLU A 71 -23.65 5.87 7.26
N SER A 72 -24.48 4.84 7.45
CA SER A 72 -24.16 3.70 8.30
C SER A 72 -24.17 2.45 7.44
N VAL A 73 -23.05 1.73 7.41
CA VAL A 73 -22.93 0.48 6.69
C VAL A 73 -23.02 -0.67 7.71
N PRO A 74 -23.92 -1.67 7.47
CA PRO A 74 -24.06 -2.80 8.40
C PRO A 74 -22.70 -3.45 8.70
N GLU A 75 -22.48 -3.84 9.96
CA GLU A 75 -21.21 -4.41 10.40
C GLU A 75 -20.82 -5.69 9.66
N ASP A 76 -21.82 -6.45 9.18
CA ASP A 76 -21.60 -7.69 8.45
C ASP A 76 -21.47 -7.50 6.93
N HIS A 77 -21.46 -6.25 6.45
CA HIS A 77 -21.33 -5.99 5.03
C HIS A 77 -19.94 -6.36 4.51
N ALA A 78 -19.92 -7.01 3.35
CA ALA A 78 -18.68 -7.50 2.75
C ALA A 78 -17.62 -6.41 2.51
N LEU A 79 -18.03 -5.16 2.29
CA LEU A 79 -17.09 -4.06 2.05
C LEU A 79 -16.16 -3.79 3.23
N HIS A 80 -16.56 -4.15 4.44
CA HIS A 80 -15.68 -3.98 5.61
C HIS A 80 -14.40 -4.81 5.50
N SER A 81 -14.41 -5.87 4.69
CA SER A 81 -13.21 -6.67 4.47
C SER A 81 -12.11 -5.92 3.70
N LEU A 82 -12.45 -4.85 3.00
CA LEU A 82 -11.48 -3.98 2.32
C LEU A 82 -10.80 -3.01 3.27
N THR A 83 -11.42 -2.73 4.42
CA THR A 83 -10.88 -1.74 5.37
C THR A 83 -9.51 -2.15 5.86
N LYS A 84 -8.55 -1.25 5.74
CA LYS A 84 -7.19 -1.47 6.19
C LYS A 84 -7.00 -0.83 7.56
N LYS A 85 -6.31 -1.54 8.44
CA LYS A 85 -5.93 -0.97 9.73
C LYS A 85 -4.83 0.04 9.53
N GLU A 86 -4.84 1.10 10.35
CA GLU A 86 -3.73 2.04 10.34
C GLU A 86 -2.44 1.32 10.71
N LEU A 87 -1.36 1.69 10.04
CA LEU A 87 -0.05 1.15 10.36
C LEU A 87 0.44 1.76 11.67
N ASN A 88 0.90 0.89 12.57
CA ASN A 88 1.54 1.36 13.79
C ASN A 88 2.93 1.89 13.43
N ASN A 89 3.07 3.22 13.40
CA ASN A 89 4.31 3.88 13.05
C ASN A 89 5.47 3.49 13.99
N GLU A 90 5.18 3.31 15.27
CA GLU A 90 6.19 2.88 16.23
C GLU A 90 6.71 1.48 15.90
N LEU A 91 5.80 0.57 15.58
CA LEU A 91 6.19 -0.80 15.22
C LEU A 91 6.99 -0.82 13.92
N VAL A 92 6.53 -0.07 12.90
CA VAL A 92 7.26 0.03 11.63
C VAL A 92 8.65 0.60 11.84
N ASN A 93 8.77 1.67 12.63
CA ASN A 93 10.07 2.28 12.94
C ASN A 93 10.96 1.33 13.74
N LYS A 94 10.39 0.58 14.69
CA LYS A 94 11.15 -0.42 15.44
C LYS A 94 11.70 -1.51 14.53
N ILE A 95 10.90 -2.01 13.60
CA ILE A 95 11.34 -3.01 12.62
C ILE A 95 12.46 -2.46 11.76
N ASN A 96 12.30 -1.23 11.24
CA ASN A 96 13.27 -0.59 10.36
C ASN A 96 14.59 -0.25 11.08
N ASN A 97 14.54 -0.06 12.40
CA ASN A 97 15.70 0.28 13.21
C ASN A 97 16.29 -0.90 13.99
N LEU A 98 15.81 -2.12 13.70
CA LEU A 98 16.39 -3.32 14.30
C LEU A 98 17.85 -3.52 13.85
N PRO A 99 18.68 -4.14 14.70
CA PRO A 99 20.02 -4.58 14.26
C PRO A 99 19.93 -5.44 13.01
N ALA A 100 20.96 -5.38 12.19
CA ALA A 100 20.98 -6.07 10.89
C ALA A 100 20.70 -7.57 11.01
N ASP A 101 21.21 -8.22 12.04
CA ASP A 101 20.98 -9.64 12.29
C ASP A 101 19.50 -9.96 12.56
N LYS A 102 18.80 -9.07 13.27
CA LYS A 102 17.37 -9.23 13.52
C LYS A 102 16.54 -9.03 12.26
N ILE A 103 16.90 -8.05 11.43
CA ILE A 103 16.26 -7.84 10.14
C ILE A 103 16.49 -9.08 9.26
N GLN A 104 17.68 -9.64 9.26
CA GLN A 104 18.00 -10.85 8.50
C GLN A 104 17.15 -12.03 8.97
N GLN A 105 16.93 -12.19 10.27
CA GLN A 105 16.05 -13.24 10.81
C GLN A 105 14.62 -13.09 10.31
N ILE A 106 14.11 -11.86 10.25
CA ILE A 106 12.76 -11.58 9.72
C ILE A 106 12.69 -11.95 8.24
N HIS A 107 13.70 -11.58 7.45
CA HIS A 107 13.79 -11.96 6.04
C HIS A 107 13.82 -13.48 5.85
N ASP A 108 14.56 -14.18 6.69
CA ASP A 108 14.66 -15.65 6.62
C ASP A 108 13.32 -16.31 6.94
N ILE A 109 12.59 -15.80 7.92
CA ILE A 109 11.24 -16.27 8.27
C ILE A 109 10.30 -16.10 7.07
N ILE A 110 10.30 -14.92 6.47
CA ILE A 110 9.46 -14.59 5.32
C ILE A 110 9.81 -15.50 4.13
N LYS A 111 11.09 -15.70 3.87
CA LYS A 111 11.58 -16.56 2.78
C LYS A 111 11.10 -18.01 2.92
N ASN A 112 10.93 -18.49 4.15
CA ASN A 112 10.53 -19.86 4.43
C ASN A 112 9.02 -20.04 4.61
N MET A 113 8.23 -19.03 4.36
CA MET A 113 6.77 -19.05 4.58
C MET A 113 5.95 -19.61 3.42
N ASP A 114 6.53 -20.09 2.38
CA ASP A 114 5.78 -20.64 1.23
C ASP A 114 5.17 -22.03 1.51
#